data_a70bcdda841242a5243c764fd520bed3
#
_entry.id   a70bcdda841242a5243c764fd520bed3
#
_cell.length_a   1.000
_cell.length_b   1.000
_cell.length_c   1.000
_cell.angle_alpha   90.00
_cell.angle_beta   90.00
_cell.angle_gamma   90.00
#
_symmetry.space_group_name_H-M   'P 1'
#
loop_
_entity.id
_entity.type
_entity.pdbx_description
1 polymer ?
#
loop_
_entity_poly.entity_id
_entity_poly.type
_entity_poly.pdbx_seq_one_letter_code
_entity_poly.pdbx_strand_id
1 'polypeptide(L)'
;MTPGSTSYENILEVENQGSQLSRFFKILAPVQITLESCTGLGEIDQYSIQMFSPNGCWLHENSMDALFRALSSRPLHRHDYFELMLVLEGEVIQQIEEKEYPYRAGTCCLVNRSILHNERFIGPAKLCFLGLSVDFVRSLTESASLQLFEAERHLPENPVLQFMLANLGQDLRKEYQDLFPTPENSDSVQTLTTLIARMTHILHEPSAAATYYLKGALCELFDFLSSGFYVTPVHLSSSPESLLFLRISRLLEDTDGRLPRSPLS
;
A
#
# COMPACT_ATOMS: atom_id res chain seq x y z
N MET A 1 -25.03 -18.00 3.34
CA MET A 1 -24.28 -18.22 2.10
C MET A 1 -22.84 -17.92 2.43
N THR A 2 -21.95 -18.89 2.40
CA THR A 2 -20.50 -18.68 2.52
C THR A 2 -20.08 -17.80 1.34
N PRO A 3 -19.39 -16.68 1.56
CA PRO A 3 -18.85 -15.89 0.46
C PRO A 3 -17.93 -16.82 -0.36
N GLY A 4 -18.18 -16.93 -1.65
CA GLY A 4 -17.37 -17.75 -2.52
C GLY A 4 -15.92 -17.26 -2.46
N SER A 5 -14.97 -18.16 -2.24
CA SER A 5 -13.55 -17.88 -2.32
C SER A 5 -13.26 -17.25 -3.69
N THR A 6 -12.98 -15.95 -3.68
CA THR A 6 -12.58 -15.22 -4.88
C THR A 6 -11.15 -15.65 -5.23
N SER A 7 -10.84 -15.82 -6.51
CA SER A 7 -9.45 -16.05 -6.92
C SER A 7 -8.61 -14.79 -6.62
N TYR A 8 -7.39 -15.00 -6.15
CA TYR A 8 -6.39 -13.94 -5.97
C TYR A 8 -6.24 -13.04 -7.21
N GLU A 9 -6.32 -13.61 -8.39
CA GLU A 9 -6.23 -12.91 -9.68
C GLU A 9 -7.34 -11.88 -9.93
N ASN A 10 -8.44 -11.92 -9.16
CA ASN A 10 -9.50 -10.92 -9.22
C ASN A 10 -9.21 -9.69 -8.36
N ILE A 11 -8.18 -9.75 -7.52
CA ILE A 11 -7.82 -8.69 -6.57
C ILE A 11 -6.57 -7.95 -7.03
N LEU A 12 -5.57 -8.69 -7.49
CA LEU A 12 -4.26 -8.17 -7.83
C LEU A 12 -3.71 -8.85 -9.09
N GLU A 13 -3.26 -8.07 -10.06
CA GLU A 13 -2.55 -8.56 -11.23
C GLU A 13 -1.04 -8.46 -10.99
N VAL A 14 -0.31 -9.52 -11.35
CA VAL A 14 1.14 -9.59 -11.17
C VAL A 14 1.81 -9.73 -12.53
N GLU A 15 2.60 -8.74 -12.91
CA GLU A 15 3.41 -8.77 -14.12
C GLU A 15 4.89 -9.04 -13.77
N ASN A 16 5.48 -10.02 -14.43
CA ASN A 16 6.92 -10.27 -14.32
C ASN A 16 7.65 -9.32 -15.28
N GLN A 17 8.39 -8.38 -14.73
CA GLN A 17 9.19 -7.46 -15.54
C GLN A 17 10.56 -8.05 -15.84
N GLY A 18 10.74 -8.51 -17.07
CA GLY A 18 11.99 -8.74 -17.83
C GLY A 18 13.17 -9.46 -17.18
N SER A 19 13.43 -9.25 -15.93
CA SER A 19 14.37 -9.99 -15.10
C SER A 19 13.57 -10.72 -14.02
N GLN A 20 13.93 -11.95 -13.70
CA GLN A 20 13.31 -12.73 -12.62
C GLN A 20 13.45 -12.09 -11.23
N LEU A 21 13.98 -10.87 -11.14
CA LEU A 21 14.36 -10.18 -9.91
C LEU A 21 13.37 -9.08 -9.48
N SER A 22 12.44 -8.65 -10.33
CA SER A 22 11.45 -7.64 -9.97
C SER A 22 10.07 -7.98 -10.51
N ARG A 23 9.04 -7.58 -9.77
CA ARG A 23 7.63 -7.74 -10.13
C ARG A 23 6.94 -6.39 -10.16
N PHE A 24 5.91 -6.29 -10.98
CA PHE A 24 5.00 -5.15 -11.00
C PHE A 24 3.61 -5.61 -10.60
N PHE A 25 3.04 -4.95 -9.59
CA PHE A 25 1.69 -5.23 -9.10
C PHE A 25 0.74 -4.14 -9.55
N LYS A 26 -0.41 -4.56 -10.09
CA LYS A 26 -1.51 -3.67 -10.46
C LYS A 26 -2.70 -3.94 -9.55
N ILE A 27 -3.22 -2.91 -8.94
CA ILE A 27 -4.45 -3.00 -8.16
C ILE A 27 -5.67 -3.02 -9.09
N LEU A 28 -6.54 -4.02 -8.91
CA LEU A 28 -7.76 -4.18 -9.72
C LEU A 28 -9.01 -3.57 -9.07
N ALA A 29 -8.84 -2.93 -7.92
CA ALA A 29 -9.91 -2.27 -7.17
C ALA A 29 -9.44 -0.93 -6.63
N PRO A 30 -10.34 0.00 -6.30
CA PRO A 30 -9.97 1.29 -5.73
C PRO A 30 -9.15 1.20 -4.45
N VAL A 31 -9.44 0.19 -3.61
CA VAL A 31 -8.80 -0.07 -2.32
C VAL A 31 -8.57 -1.56 -2.16
N GLN A 32 -7.42 -1.92 -1.61
CA GLN A 32 -7.08 -3.27 -1.20
C GLN A 32 -6.46 -3.23 0.18
N ILE A 33 -6.85 -4.16 1.05
CA ILE A 33 -6.22 -4.38 2.35
C ILE A 33 -5.67 -5.80 2.35
N THR A 34 -4.38 -5.95 2.62
CA THR A 34 -3.73 -7.24 2.77
C THR A 34 -3.22 -7.36 4.20
N LEU A 35 -3.68 -8.38 4.90
CA LEU A 35 -3.17 -8.76 6.22
C LEU A 35 -2.24 -9.94 6.05
N GLU A 36 -1.01 -9.81 6.54
CA GLU A 36 -0.02 -10.86 6.53
C GLU A 36 0.44 -11.16 7.94
N SER A 37 0.56 -12.41 8.27
CA SER A 37 1.10 -12.83 9.58
C SER A 37 2.07 -13.99 9.42
N CYS A 38 3.15 -13.93 10.21
CA CYS A 38 4.14 -14.99 10.38
C CYS A 38 4.24 -15.29 11.88
N THR A 39 4.06 -16.56 12.28
CA THR A 39 4.08 -16.95 13.69
C THR A 39 5.44 -17.44 14.17
N GLY A 40 6.40 -17.63 13.27
CA GLY A 40 7.77 -18.05 13.62
C GLY A 40 8.60 -18.38 12.40
N LEU A 41 9.91 -18.44 12.59
CA LEU A 41 10.89 -18.93 11.63
C LEU A 41 11.38 -20.30 12.11
N GLY A 42 10.62 -21.36 11.89
CA GLY A 42 10.92 -22.69 12.33
C GLY A 42 10.56 -23.77 11.31
N GLU A 43 10.63 -25.05 11.71
CA GLU A 43 10.27 -26.17 10.83
C GLU A 43 8.79 -26.18 10.42
N ILE A 44 7.94 -25.44 11.15
CA ILE A 44 6.50 -25.26 10.87
C ILE A 44 6.21 -23.77 10.90
N ASP A 45 6.64 -23.05 9.88
CA ASP A 45 6.29 -21.65 9.71
C ASP A 45 4.81 -21.56 9.34
N GLN A 46 4.02 -20.96 10.21
CA GLN A 46 2.65 -20.61 9.88
C GLN A 46 2.66 -19.21 9.29
N TYR A 47 2.35 -19.15 8.03
CA TYR A 47 2.18 -17.92 7.29
C TYR A 47 0.75 -17.83 6.79
N SER A 48 0.12 -16.68 6.95
CA SER A 48 -1.19 -16.42 6.39
C SER A 48 -1.25 -15.07 5.67
N ILE A 49 -1.97 -15.05 4.57
CA ILE A 49 -2.33 -13.84 3.83
C ILE A 49 -3.84 -13.79 3.72
N GLN A 50 -4.42 -12.64 4.06
CA GLN A 50 -5.82 -12.33 3.86
C GLN A 50 -5.90 -11.05 3.05
N MET A 51 -6.59 -11.10 1.90
CA MET A 51 -6.78 -9.93 1.04
C MET A 51 -8.26 -9.57 1.00
N PHE A 52 -8.55 -8.29 1.17
CA PHE A 52 -9.88 -7.70 1.12
C PHE A 52 -9.92 -6.59 0.09
N SER A 53 -10.90 -6.62 -0.78
CA SER A 53 -11.16 -5.58 -1.77
C SER A 53 -12.64 -5.52 -2.12
N PRO A 54 -13.12 -4.47 -2.79
CA PRO A 54 -14.47 -4.43 -3.36
C PRO A 54 -14.77 -5.58 -4.33
N ASN A 55 -13.73 -6.19 -4.93
CA ASN A 55 -13.87 -7.30 -5.87
C ASN A 55 -14.00 -8.67 -5.17
N GLY A 56 -13.80 -8.72 -3.85
CA GLY A 56 -13.92 -9.93 -3.04
C GLY A 56 -12.83 -10.07 -2.00
N CYS A 57 -12.87 -11.21 -1.31
CA CYS A 57 -11.92 -11.58 -0.28
C CYS A 57 -11.22 -12.88 -0.65
N TRP A 58 -9.94 -12.95 -0.36
CA TRP A 58 -9.13 -14.14 -0.55
C TRP A 58 -8.33 -14.44 0.71
N LEU A 59 -8.28 -15.70 1.06
CA LEU A 59 -7.55 -16.19 2.23
C LEU A 59 -6.62 -17.32 1.81
N HIS A 60 -5.39 -17.23 2.22
CA HIS A 60 -4.40 -18.31 2.12
C HIS A 60 -3.82 -18.62 3.50
N GLU A 61 -4.03 -19.85 3.95
CA GLU A 61 -3.51 -20.34 5.20
C GLU A 61 -2.68 -21.62 4.96
N ASN A 62 -1.61 -21.77 5.72
CA ASN A 62 -0.91 -23.03 6.02
C ASN A 62 -0.20 -23.78 4.89
N SER A 63 0.04 -23.29 3.72
CA SER A 63 0.94 -24.02 2.84
C SER A 63 2.13 -23.16 2.45
N MET A 64 3.26 -23.49 3.00
CA MET A 64 4.56 -23.14 2.46
C MET A 64 4.76 -23.81 1.10
N ASP A 65 3.87 -23.53 0.15
CA ASP A 65 4.09 -23.90 -1.24
C ASP A 65 5.40 -23.27 -1.72
N ALA A 66 6.04 -23.89 -2.69
CA ALA A 66 7.33 -23.45 -3.24
C ALA A 66 7.33 -21.95 -3.63
N LEU A 67 6.15 -21.38 -3.93
CA LEU A 67 5.94 -19.96 -4.17
C LEU A 67 6.25 -19.12 -2.92
N PHE A 68 5.91 -19.60 -1.73
CA PHE A 68 6.13 -18.89 -0.46
C PHE A 68 7.49 -19.19 0.18
N ARG A 69 8.12 -20.33 -0.13
CA ARG A 69 9.54 -20.54 0.23
C ARG A 69 10.45 -19.56 -0.49
N ALA A 70 10.05 -19.09 -1.67
CA ALA A 70 10.70 -17.98 -2.34
C ALA A 70 10.41 -16.61 -1.69
N LEU A 71 9.48 -16.52 -0.73
CA LEU A 71 9.13 -15.29 -0.01
C LEU A 71 10.02 -15.00 1.19
N SER A 72 10.85 -15.95 1.65
CA SER A 72 11.99 -15.60 2.51
C SER A 72 12.99 -14.66 1.80
N SER A 73 12.88 -14.56 0.47
CA SER A 73 13.49 -13.54 -0.36
C SER A 73 12.41 -13.06 -1.35
N ARG A 74 11.47 -12.23 -0.89
CA ARG A 74 10.54 -11.60 -1.79
C ARG A 74 11.33 -10.84 -2.84
N PRO A 75 11.07 -11.03 -4.15
CA PRO A 75 11.71 -10.18 -5.16
C PRO A 75 11.29 -8.74 -4.93
N LEU A 76 12.20 -7.82 -5.14
CA LEU A 76 11.86 -6.41 -5.21
C LEU A 76 10.67 -6.24 -6.15
N HIS A 77 9.69 -5.45 -5.73
CA HIS A 77 8.53 -5.15 -6.52
C HIS A 77 8.23 -3.65 -6.49
N ARG A 78 7.41 -3.23 -7.40
CA ARG A 78 6.77 -1.92 -7.45
C ARG A 78 5.33 -2.09 -7.88
N HIS A 79 4.54 -1.06 -7.75
CA HIS A 79 3.12 -1.11 -8.04
C HIS A 79 2.61 0.19 -8.65
N ASP A 80 1.40 0.18 -9.20
CA ASP A 80 0.71 1.34 -9.79
C ASP A 80 -0.14 2.13 -8.79
N TYR A 81 -0.15 1.72 -7.52
CA TYR A 81 -0.93 2.30 -6.43
C TYR A 81 -0.03 2.83 -5.31
N PHE A 82 -0.60 3.61 -4.39
CA PHE A 82 0.07 3.97 -3.14
C PHE A 82 -0.07 2.82 -2.15
N GLU A 83 1.00 2.48 -1.45
CA GLU A 83 0.97 1.45 -0.44
C GLU A 83 1.39 1.99 0.92
N LEU A 84 0.50 1.82 1.91
CA LEU A 84 0.79 2.09 3.30
C LEU A 84 0.98 0.76 4.03
N MET A 85 2.21 0.47 4.42
CA MET A 85 2.54 -0.64 5.31
C MET A 85 2.37 -0.19 6.76
N LEU A 86 1.69 -1.01 7.57
CA LEU A 86 1.51 -0.83 9.01
C LEU A 86 2.01 -2.09 9.71
N VAL A 87 2.95 -1.94 10.65
CA VAL A 87 3.43 -3.04 11.47
C VAL A 87 2.56 -3.15 12.71
N LEU A 88 1.76 -4.21 12.80
CA LEU A 88 0.81 -4.43 13.90
C LEU A 88 1.44 -5.23 15.04
N GLU A 89 2.34 -6.17 14.73
CA GLU A 89 3.05 -6.98 15.71
C GLU A 89 4.47 -7.28 15.20
N GLY A 90 5.43 -7.40 16.12
CA GLY A 90 6.80 -7.80 15.83
C GLY A 90 7.64 -6.75 15.13
N GLU A 91 8.58 -7.22 14.31
CA GLU A 91 9.54 -6.41 13.57
C GLU A 91 9.77 -7.03 12.19
N VAL A 92 9.92 -6.17 11.18
CA VAL A 92 10.25 -6.57 9.81
C VAL A 92 11.35 -5.67 9.26
N ILE A 93 12.08 -6.18 8.29
CA ILE A 93 13.02 -5.40 7.50
C ILE A 93 12.32 -5.04 6.19
N GLN A 94 12.14 -3.76 5.93
CA GLN A 94 11.72 -3.27 4.63
C GLN A 94 12.95 -2.85 3.82
N GLN A 95 13.14 -3.46 2.68
CA GLN A 95 14.10 -3.01 1.70
C GLN A 95 13.43 -1.96 0.81
N ILE A 96 14.02 -0.77 0.73
CA ILE A 96 13.61 0.32 -0.16
C ILE A 96 14.80 0.62 -1.07
N GLU A 97 14.65 0.32 -2.36
CA GLU A 97 15.72 0.34 -3.36
C GLU A 97 16.89 -0.55 -2.88
N GLU A 98 18.05 0.02 -2.64
CA GLU A 98 19.25 -0.69 -2.21
C GLU A 98 19.48 -0.71 -0.68
N LYS A 99 18.56 -0.12 0.11
CA LYS A 99 18.72 0.05 1.55
C LYS A 99 17.69 -0.73 2.35
N GLU A 100 18.11 -1.27 3.47
CA GLU A 100 17.27 -1.97 4.42
C GLU A 100 16.98 -1.12 5.65
N TYR A 101 15.73 -1.12 6.10
CA TYR A 101 15.25 -0.36 7.25
C TYR A 101 14.41 -1.26 8.17
N PRO A 102 14.68 -1.28 9.48
CA PRO A 102 13.85 -2.01 10.43
C PRO A 102 12.59 -1.21 10.77
N TYR A 103 11.44 -1.89 10.72
CA TYR A 103 10.15 -1.35 11.17
C TYR A 103 9.58 -2.24 12.26
N ARG A 104 9.10 -1.64 13.34
CA ARG A 104 8.55 -2.31 14.53
C ARG A 104 7.08 -2.04 14.68
N ALA A 105 6.43 -2.84 15.53
CA ALA A 105 5.02 -2.64 15.86
C ALA A 105 4.70 -1.18 16.21
N GLY A 106 3.66 -0.66 15.59
CA GLY A 106 3.24 0.73 15.69
C GLY A 106 3.86 1.67 14.67
N THR A 107 4.89 1.27 13.92
CA THR A 107 5.46 2.10 12.85
C THR A 107 4.80 1.83 11.51
N CYS A 108 4.84 2.81 10.60
CA CYS A 108 4.25 2.70 9.28
C CYS A 108 5.20 3.27 8.21
N CYS A 109 5.02 2.83 6.97
CA CYS A 109 5.71 3.36 5.81
C CYS A 109 4.74 3.55 4.66
N LEU A 110 4.67 4.74 4.10
CA LEU A 110 3.87 5.05 2.91
C LEU A 110 4.78 5.15 1.69
N VAL A 111 4.68 4.17 0.81
CA VAL A 111 5.52 4.05 -0.39
C VAL A 111 4.78 4.58 -1.61
N ASN A 112 5.48 5.38 -2.42
CA ASN A 112 4.98 5.84 -3.71
C ASN A 112 5.14 4.76 -4.78
N ARG A 113 4.37 4.86 -5.84
CA ARG A 113 4.21 3.90 -6.96
C ARG A 113 5.49 3.51 -7.70
N SER A 114 6.53 4.34 -7.66
CA SER A 114 7.77 4.16 -8.45
C SER A 114 8.92 3.52 -7.68
N ILE A 115 8.73 3.19 -6.42
CA ILE A 115 9.78 2.68 -5.55
C ILE A 115 9.85 1.16 -5.61
N LEU A 116 11.06 0.64 -5.84
CA LEU A 116 11.34 -0.78 -5.67
C LEU A 116 11.50 -1.09 -4.19
N HIS A 117 10.70 -2.00 -3.67
CA HIS A 117 10.75 -2.39 -2.28
C HIS A 117 10.35 -3.85 -2.08
N ASN A 118 10.63 -4.38 -0.92
CA ASN A 118 10.10 -5.64 -0.41
C ASN A 118 10.16 -5.67 1.11
N GLU A 119 9.47 -6.62 1.71
CA GLU A 119 9.46 -6.87 3.15
C GLU A 119 10.04 -8.24 3.45
N ARG A 120 10.84 -8.32 4.51
CA ARG A 120 11.41 -9.57 5.01
C ARG A 120 11.08 -9.73 6.49
N PHE A 121 10.39 -10.82 6.82
CA PHE A 121 10.16 -11.21 8.19
C PHE A 121 11.47 -11.70 8.82
N ILE A 122 11.77 -11.20 10.02
CA ILE A 122 12.94 -11.60 10.82
C ILE A 122 12.54 -12.34 12.08
N GLY A 123 11.25 -12.55 12.30
CA GLY A 123 10.62 -13.24 13.43
C GLY A 123 9.11 -13.21 13.30
N PRO A 124 8.39 -13.58 14.37
CA PRO A 124 6.94 -13.45 14.42
C PRO A 124 6.54 -12.00 14.19
N ALA A 125 5.65 -11.76 13.24
CA ALA A 125 5.17 -10.43 12.94
C ALA A 125 3.81 -10.44 12.24
N LYS A 126 3.09 -9.31 12.30
CA LYS A 126 1.82 -9.10 11.63
C LYS A 126 1.84 -7.74 10.95
N LEU A 127 1.55 -7.74 9.67
CA LEU A 127 1.55 -6.57 8.80
C LEU A 127 0.15 -6.34 8.23
N CYS A 128 -0.12 -5.09 7.97
CA CYS A 128 -1.22 -4.67 7.10
C CYS A 128 -0.66 -3.82 5.97
N PHE A 129 -0.98 -4.16 4.75
CA PHE A 129 -0.73 -3.33 3.57
C PHE A 129 -2.05 -2.77 3.08
N LEU A 130 -2.11 -1.45 2.96
CA LEU A 130 -3.24 -0.72 2.42
C LEU A 130 -2.87 -0.16 1.06
N GLY A 131 -3.37 -0.78 0.00
CA GLY A 131 -3.22 -0.33 -1.38
C GLY A 131 -4.33 0.63 -1.78
N LEU A 132 -3.98 1.79 -2.32
CA LEU A 132 -4.91 2.85 -2.74
C LEU A 132 -4.62 3.25 -4.19
N SER A 133 -5.60 3.05 -5.07
CA SER A 133 -5.46 3.49 -6.47
C SER A 133 -5.39 5.01 -6.58
N VAL A 134 -4.75 5.50 -7.64
CA VAL A 134 -4.63 6.94 -7.94
C VAL A 134 -5.99 7.62 -8.01
N ASP A 135 -6.95 6.98 -8.69
CA ASP A 135 -8.29 7.54 -8.86
C ASP A 135 -9.07 7.58 -7.54
N PHE A 136 -8.85 6.58 -6.68
CA PHE A 136 -9.48 6.60 -5.37
C PHE A 136 -8.92 7.71 -4.49
N VAL A 137 -7.59 7.89 -4.44
CA VAL A 137 -6.96 9.00 -3.70
C VAL A 137 -7.47 10.36 -4.20
N ARG A 138 -7.59 10.53 -5.53
CA ARG A 138 -8.19 11.74 -6.11
C ARG A 138 -9.63 11.95 -5.62
N SER A 139 -10.43 10.89 -5.57
CA SER A 139 -11.83 10.94 -5.13
C SER A 139 -12.01 11.27 -3.64
N LEU A 140 -10.99 11.10 -2.81
CA LEU A 140 -11.04 11.52 -1.40
C LEU A 140 -11.09 13.04 -1.28
N THR A 141 -10.35 13.76 -2.13
CA THR A 141 -10.33 15.23 -2.13
C THR A 141 -11.54 15.85 -2.81
N GLU A 142 -12.04 15.24 -3.87
CA GLU A 142 -13.26 15.69 -4.54
C GLU A 142 -14.49 15.62 -3.61
N SER A 143 -14.53 14.63 -2.74
CA SER A 143 -15.61 14.50 -1.73
C SER A 143 -15.51 15.56 -0.63
N ALA A 144 -14.31 16.03 -0.30
CA ALA A 144 -14.10 17.11 0.66
C ALA A 144 -14.60 18.48 0.14
N SER A 145 -14.78 18.62 -1.16
CA SER A 145 -15.34 19.83 -1.79
C SER A 145 -16.84 19.99 -1.64
N LEU A 146 -17.56 18.97 -1.15
CA LEU A 146 -18.93 19.12 -0.66
C LEU A 146 -18.86 19.87 0.69
N GLN A 147 -18.79 21.19 0.59
CA GLN A 147 -18.63 22.12 1.71
C GLN A 147 -19.86 22.08 2.63
N LEU A 148 -19.90 21.11 3.53
CA LEU A 148 -20.83 21.12 4.67
C LEU A 148 -20.38 22.11 5.74
N PHE A 149 -19.13 22.56 5.66
CA PHE A 149 -18.52 23.50 6.60
C PHE A 149 -18.11 24.76 5.85
N GLU A 150 -18.25 25.92 6.48
CA GLU A 150 -17.87 27.20 5.90
C GLU A 150 -16.41 27.15 5.40
N ALA A 151 -16.19 27.63 4.18
CA ALA A 151 -14.93 27.57 3.42
C ALA A 151 -13.71 28.22 4.13
N GLU A 152 -13.95 28.99 5.20
CA GLU A 152 -12.91 29.69 5.98
C GLU A 152 -12.30 28.84 7.09
N ARG A 153 -12.84 27.67 7.40
CA ARG A 153 -12.18 26.73 8.30
C ARG A 153 -11.13 25.97 7.52
N HIS A 154 -9.89 26.46 7.60
CA HIS A 154 -8.74 25.68 7.13
C HIS A 154 -8.73 24.35 7.90
N LEU A 155 -9.12 23.27 7.22
CA LEU A 155 -8.84 21.94 7.73
C LEU A 155 -7.32 21.82 7.86
N PRO A 156 -6.81 21.26 8.97
CA PRO A 156 -5.38 21.09 9.13
C PRO A 156 -4.84 20.31 7.93
N GLU A 157 -3.71 20.75 7.40
CA GLU A 157 -3.05 20.03 6.32
C GLU A 157 -2.69 18.63 6.82
N ASN A 158 -3.20 17.61 6.13
CA ASN A 158 -2.88 16.23 6.44
C ASN A 158 -1.64 15.81 5.61
N PRO A 159 -0.46 15.65 6.21
CA PRO A 159 0.78 15.40 5.48
C PRO A 159 0.77 14.05 4.75
N VAL A 160 0.01 13.05 5.23
CA VAL A 160 -0.12 11.75 4.58
C VAL A 160 -0.93 11.89 3.29
N LEU A 161 -2.06 12.59 3.34
CA LEU A 161 -2.88 12.86 2.18
C LEU A 161 -2.15 13.79 1.19
N GLN A 162 -1.50 14.86 1.68
CA GLN A 162 -0.73 15.78 0.84
C GLN A 162 0.39 15.07 0.08
N PHE A 163 1.08 14.12 0.71
CA PHE A 163 2.08 13.31 0.03
C PHE A 163 1.49 12.55 -1.16
N MET A 164 0.37 11.86 -0.97
CA MET A 164 -0.29 11.13 -2.05
C MET A 164 -0.77 12.08 -3.16
N LEU A 165 -1.36 13.22 -2.80
CA LEU A 165 -1.84 14.22 -3.77
C LEU A 165 -0.71 14.84 -4.59
N ALA A 166 0.43 15.14 -3.97
CA ALA A 166 1.62 15.64 -4.66
C ALA A 166 2.20 14.63 -5.66
N ASN A 167 1.88 13.35 -5.49
CA ASN A 167 2.37 12.24 -6.30
C ASN A 167 1.29 11.62 -7.22
N LEU A 168 0.15 12.28 -7.45
CA LEU A 168 -0.88 11.82 -8.40
C LEU A 168 -0.43 11.95 -9.86
N GLY A 169 0.46 12.88 -10.15
CA GLY A 169 0.96 13.14 -11.49
C GLY A 169 1.81 12.02 -12.07
N GLN A 170 2.22 12.21 -13.34
CA GLN A 170 3.11 11.28 -14.04
C GLN A 170 4.59 11.48 -13.68
N ASP A 171 4.93 12.53 -12.94
CA ASP A 171 6.29 12.74 -12.46
C ASP A 171 6.62 11.69 -11.39
N LEU A 172 7.43 10.73 -11.79
CA LEU A 172 7.80 9.59 -10.95
C LEU A 172 8.87 10.03 -9.93
N ARG A 173 8.42 10.63 -8.84
CA ARG A 173 9.29 10.96 -7.73
C ARG A 173 9.55 9.70 -6.92
N LYS A 174 10.82 9.36 -6.70
CA LYS A 174 11.19 8.31 -5.76
C LYS A 174 11.14 8.87 -4.35
N GLU A 175 9.96 8.81 -3.75
CA GLU A 175 9.66 9.37 -2.44
C GLU A 175 8.85 8.38 -1.62
N TYR A 176 9.10 8.34 -0.32
CA TYR A 176 8.28 7.61 0.65
C TYR A 176 8.18 8.43 1.94
N GLN A 177 7.28 8.04 2.83
CA GLN A 177 7.17 8.63 4.16
C GLN A 177 7.37 7.57 5.22
N ASP A 178 8.23 7.89 6.18
CA ASP A 178 8.33 7.17 7.45
C ASP A 178 7.38 7.79 8.46
N LEU A 179 6.64 6.93 9.16
CA LEU A 179 5.68 7.34 10.18
C LEU A 179 6.00 6.59 11.48
N PHE A 180 6.48 7.33 12.47
CA PHE A 180 6.82 6.81 13.79
C PHE A 180 5.87 7.39 14.84
N PRO A 181 5.26 6.56 15.72
CA PRO A 181 4.35 7.07 16.74
C PRO A 181 5.06 8.07 17.66
N THR A 182 4.34 9.12 18.03
CA THR A 182 4.84 10.06 19.06
C THR A 182 4.84 9.39 20.43
N PRO A 183 5.65 9.84 21.41
CA PRO A 183 5.67 9.25 22.74
C PRO A 183 4.33 9.25 23.46
N GLU A 184 3.45 10.20 23.14
CA GLU A 184 2.12 10.34 23.69
C GLU A 184 1.13 9.32 23.10
N ASN A 185 1.48 8.69 21.96
CA ASN A 185 0.64 7.74 21.22
C ASN A 185 1.03 6.28 21.52
N SER A 186 1.07 5.93 22.80
CA SER A 186 1.44 4.57 23.27
C SER A 186 0.49 3.48 22.76
N ASP A 187 -0.76 3.82 22.48
CA ASP A 187 -1.81 2.90 22.04
C ASP A 187 -2.01 2.86 20.53
N SER A 188 -1.00 3.34 19.76
CA SER A 188 -1.06 3.44 18.31
C SER A 188 -1.44 2.13 17.62
N VAL A 189 -0.87 1.00 18.06
CA VAL A 189 -1.16 -0.34 17.52
C VAL A 189 -2.64 -0.71 17.70
N GLN A 190 -3.20 -0.44 18.89
CA GLN A 190 -4.61 -0.76 19.15
C GLN A 190 -5.55 0.06 18.27
N THR A 191 -5.28 1.34 18.11
CA THR A 191 -6.07 2.23 17.24
C THR A 191 -5.97 1.81 15.79
N LEU A 192 -4.75 1.54 15.28
CA LEU A 192 -4.53 1.05 13.93
C LEU A 192 -5.27 -0.27 13.69
N THR A 193 -5.16 -1.23 14.61
CA THR A 193 -5.84 -2.52 14.51
C THR A 193 -7.36 -2.35 14.44
N THR A 194 -7.92 -1.43 15.23
CA THR A 194 -9.36 -1.16 15.25
C THR A 194 -9.83 -0.56 13.93
N LEU A 195 -9.09 0.41 13.38
CA LEU A 195 -9.42 1.04 12.09
C LEU A 195 -9.33 0.03 10.94
N ILE A 196 -8.28 -0.82 10.92
CA ILE A 196 -8.11 -1.87 9.93
C ILE A 196 -9.27 -2.88 10.01
N ALA A 197 -9.61 -3.37 11.21
CA ALA A 197 -10.71 -4.30 11.40
C ALA A 197 -12.05 -3.73 10.91
N ARG A 198 -12.29 -2.44 11.13
CA ARG A 198 -13.48 -1.76 10.61
C ARG A 198 -13.49 -1.69 9.08
N MET A 199 -12.36 -1.35 8.47
CA MET A 199 -12.26 -1.28 7.01
C MET A 199 -12.38 -2.65 6.35
N THR A 200 -11.74 -3.69 6.90
CA THR A 200 -11.87 -5.06 6.39
C THR A 200 -13.30 -5.59 6.52
N HIS A 201 -14.00 -5.27 7.62
CA HIS A 201 -15.41 -5.60 7.78
C HIS A 201 -16.29 -4.93 6.71
N ILE A 202 -16.07 -3.63 6.43
CA ILE A 202 -16.80 -2.90 5.38
C ILE A 202 -16.59 -3.55 4.00
N LEU A 203 -15.38 -4.02 3.70
CA LEU A 203 -15.06 -4.70 2.43
C LEU A 203 -15.63 -6.11 2.36
N HIS A 204 -15.68 -6.82 3.49
CA HIS A 204 -16.19 -8.19 3.57
C HIS A 204 -17.72 -8.25 3.51
N GLU A 205 -18.39 -7.29 4.15
CA GLU A 205 -19.86 -7.22 4.22
C GLU A 205 -20.36 -5.86 3.70
N PRO A 206 -20.30 -5.63 2.38
CA PRO A 206 -20.60 -4.32 1.82
C PRO A 206 -22.10 -4.00 1.93
N SER A 207 -22.39 -2.81 2.44
CA SER A 207 -23.72 -2.20 2.48
C SER A 207 -23.86 -1.14 1.39
N ALA A 208 -25.08 -0.60 1.20
CA ALA A 208 -25.31 0.52 0.29
C ALA A 208 -24.48 1.77 0.65
N ALA A 209 -24.08 1.94 1.91
CA ALA A 209 -23.26 3.05 2.39
C ALA A 209 -21.76 2.69 2.49
N ALA A 210 -21.33 1.50 2.06
CA ALA A 210 -19.97 0.99 2.25
C ALA A 210 -18.89 1.97 1.73
N THR A 211 -19.11 2.59 0.57
CA THR A 211 -18.17 3.57 0.00
C THR A 211 -17.95 4.77 0.92
N TYR A 212 -18.99 5.30 1.51
CA TYR A 212 -18.89 6.44 2.44
C TYR A 212 -18.23 6.03 3.75
N TYR A 213 -18.58 4.86 4.29
CA TYR A 213 -17.96 4.33 5.50
C TYR A 213 -16.48 4.05 5.31
N LEU A 214 -16.09 3.48 4.16
CA LEU A 214 -14.69 3.20 3.84
C LEU A 214 -13.89 4.50 3.68
N LYS A 215 -14.42 5.49 2.94
CA LYS A 215 -13.78 6.80 2.81
C LYS A 215 -13.64 7.50 4.17
N GLY A 216 -14.69 7.46 5.01
CA GLY A 216 -14.65 8.02 6.35
C GLY A 216 -13.60 7.34 7.23
N ALA A 217 -13.52 6.01 7.21
CA ALA A 217 -12.53 5.25 7.99
C ALA A 217 -11.08 5.52 7.52
N LEU A 218 -10.89 5.73 6.22
CA LEU A 218 -9.58 6.11 5.67
C LEU A 218 -9.18 7.53 6.06
N CYS A 219 -10.10 8.48 5.99
CA CYS A 219 -9.83 9.84 6.48
C CYS A 219 -9.48 9.84 7.96
N GLU A 220 -10.20 9.07 8.79
CA GLU A 220 -9.92 8.89 10.22
C GLU A 220 -8.52 8.27 10.44
N LEU A 221 -8.12 7.29 9.62
CA LEU A 221 -6.76 6.73 9.66
C LEU A 221 -5.71 7.80 9.33
N PHE A 222 -5.90 8.58 8.27
CA PHE A 222 -4.94 9.61 7.88
C PHE A 222 -4.84 10.74 8.91
N ASP A 223 -5.95 11.14 9.51
CA ASP A 223 -5.97 12.13 10.60
C ASP A 223 -5.25 11.60 11.84
N PHE A 224 -5.45 10.33 12.17
CA PHE A 224 -4.73 9.66 13.25
C PHE A 224 -3.22 9.60 13.00
N LEU A 225 -2.80 9.21 11.79
CA LEU A 225 -1.39 9.18 11.40
C LEU A 225 -0.77 10.59 11.37
N SER A 226 -1.53 11.59 10.93
CA SER A 226 -1.08 12.98 10.88
C SER A 226 -0.86 13.61 12.26
N SER A 227 -1.74 13.28 13.21
CA SER A 227 -1.73 13.90 14.55
C SER A 227 -0.92 13.11 15.58
N GLY A 228 -0.85 11.80 15.42
CA GLY A 228 -0.21 10.90 16.39
C GLY A 228 1.16 10.37 15.99
N PHE A 229 1.71 10.82 14.85
CA PHE A 229 2.98 10.31 14.33
C PHE A 229 3.92 11.45 13.90
N TYR A 230 5.21 11.20 14.04
CA TYR A 230 6.23 11.95 13.32
C TYR A 230 6.22 11.48 11.87
N VAL A 231 5.81 12.34 10.95
CA VAL A 231 5.75 12.06 9.52
C VAL A 231 6.98 12.64 8.85
N THR A 232 7.85 11.79 8.34
CA THR A 232 9.11 12.19 7.73
C THR A 232 9.14 11.83 6.26
N PRO A 233 9.05 12.81 5.33
CA PRO A 233 9.21 12.55 3.92
C PRO A 233 10.68 12.25 3.60
N VAL A 234 10.90 11.22 2.80
CA VAL A 234 12.24 10.80 2.34
C VAL A 234 12.28 10.86 0.82
N HIS A 235 13.21 11.64 0.30
CA HIS A 235 13.46 11.77 -1.13
C HIS A 235 14.70 10.96 -1.50
N LEU A 236 14.54 10.02 -2.41
CA LEU A 236 15.64 9.23 -2.92
C LEU A 236 16.25 9.93 -4.14
N SER A 237 17.56 10.12 -4.13
CA SER A 237 18.26 10.67 -5.29
C SER A 237 18.16 9.68 -6.46
N SER A 238 17.53 10.10 -7.54
CA SER A 238 17.50 9.32 -8.78
C SER A 238 18.55 9.89 -9.74
N SER A 239 19.37 9.02 -10.33
CA SER A 239 20.22 9.47 -11.44
C SER A 239 19.33 9.88 -12.64
N PRO A 240 19.77 10.77 -13.52
CA PRO A 240 19.04 11.12 -14.74
C PRO A 240 18.69 9.86 -15.58
N GLU A 241 19.56 8.87 -15.61
CA GLU A 241 19.36 7.59 -16.31
C GLU A 241 18.25 6.78 -15.65
N SER A 242 18.20 6.71 -14.31
CA SER A 242 17.15 6.02 -13.57
C SER A 242 15.79 6.66 -13.80
N LEU A 243 15.73 7.99 -13.85
CA LEU A 243 14.49 8.72 -14.15
C LEU A 243 14.03 8.47 -15.59
N LEU A 244 14.96 8.47 -16.54
CA LEU A 244 14.65 8.18 -17.94
C LEU A 244 14.14 6.74 -18.09
N PHE A 245 14.79 5.78 -17.46
CA PHE A 245 14.36 4.38 -17.45
C PHE A 245 12.94 4.22 -16.90
N LEU A 246 12.63 4.85 -15.76
CA LEU A 246 11.31 4.82 -15.16
C LEU A 246 10.24 5.42 -16.08
N ARG A 247 10.55 6.57 -16.74
CA ARG A 247 9.64 7.21 -17.70
C ARG A 247 9.36 6.32 -18.90
N ILE A 248 10.39 5.68 -19.45
CA ILE A 248 10.26 4.77 -20.58
C ILE A 248 9.45 3.52 -20.18
N SER A 249 9.77 2.89 -19.05
CA SER A 249 9.05 1.71 -18.55
C SER A 249 7.57 2.01 -18.40
N ARG A 250 7.22 3.14 -17.80
CA ARG A 250 5.84 3.54 -17.62
C ARG A 250 5.12 3.86 -18.94
N LEU A 251 5.80 4.54 -19.88
CA LEU A 251 5.22 4.79 -21.18
C LEU A 251 4.90 3.47 -21.91
N LEU A 252 5.75 2.46 -21.77
CA LEU A 252 5.52 1.14 -22.33
C LEU A 252 4.34 0.43 -21.64
N GLU A 253 4.21 0.57 -20.32
CA GLU A 253 3.08 0.04 -19.53
C GLU A 253 1.76 0.70 -19.95
N ASP A 254 1.71 2.04 -19.97
CA ASP A 254 0.51 2.82 -20.33
C ASP A 254 0.07 2.59 -21.79
N THR A 255 0.99 2.15 -22.65
CA THR A 255 0.72 1.92 -24.08
C THR A 255 0.65 0.45 -24.47
N ASP A 256 0.67 -0.49 -23.53
CA ASP A 256 0.79 -1.94 -23.78
C ASP A 256 1.94 -2.27 -24.76
N GLY A 257 3.06 -1.54 -24.65
CA GLY A 257 4.20 -1.67 -25.56
C GLY A 257 3.95 -1.08 -26.97
N ARG A 258 2.83 -0.41 -27.19
CA ARG A 258 2.50 0.22 -28.47
C ARG A 258 2.96 1.68 -28.46
N LEU A 259 4.16 1.93 -28.94
CA LEU A 259 4.60 3.31 -29.17
C LEU A 259 3.66 4.01 -30.19
N PRO A 260 3.22 5.25 -29.92
CA PRO A 260 2.46 5.99 -30.91
C PRO A 260 3.31 6.12 -32.18
N ARG A 261 2.77 5.67 -33.32
CA ARG A 261 3.41 5.90 -34.61
C ARG A 261 3.46 7.41 -34.82
N SER A 262 4.66 7.98 -34.83
CA SER A 262 4.79 9.38 -35.22
C SER A 262 4.21 9.52 -36.64
N PRO A 263 3.38 10.52 -36.91
CA PRO A 263 3.02 10.85 -38.26
C PRO A 263 4.29 11.37 -38.94
N LEU A 264 4.95 10.50 -39.72
CA LEU A 264 5.94 10.95 -40.67
C LEU A 264 5.18 11.74 -41.75
N SER A 265 5.23 13.03 -41.65
CA SER A 265 4.87 13.97 -42.70
C SER A 265 5.92 14.00 -43.78
#